data_f8372fcf31f732729cd26655c27f6f9a
#
_entry.id   f8372fcf31f732729cd26655c27f6f9a
#
_cell.length_a   1.000
_cell.length_b   1.000
_cell.length_c   1.000
_cell.angle_alpha   90.00
_cell.angle_beta   90.00
_cell.angle_gamma   90.00
#
_symmetry.space_group_name_H-M   'P 1'
#
loop_
_entity.id
_entity.type
_entity.pdbx_description
1 polymer ?
#
loop_
_entity_poly.entity_id
_entity_poly.type
_entity_poly.pdbx_seq_one_letter_code
_entity_poly.pdbx_strand_id
1 'polypeptide(L)'
;MAETKPTGAKKHITGARIAQEIKQYKKDALISPLYTVCCVILEILIPYLTASIIDKGIAVGNMAHVAKIGTLMAVMAILAMFFGVRAGVHSARASTGLASNLRESMFGRIQEYSFSNIDRFSTAGLVTRLTTDVTNIQNAFQMILQICTRAPVTLIVALFMAFSINAKLSLVFLVAMAFLGVMIFVLIPKAMKYFKLMFRKYDAVNGVVQENVGAIRVVKAFVREDYEDEKFSGAANALFKNSISAERIISFSMPIMQLTVYACILSISWFGAKMIVGQTGLTTGELTSLLSYVMNILMSLMMLSMVLVMVTQSAAAAQRIEEVLEEQPDITSPENAVKTVKDGSVDFSHVTFAYQQRSGKPVLSDIDLHIHSGETIGVMGGTGSSKSSLVSLISRLYDVTAGEVRVGGVDVRKYDVESLRDAVSVVLQNNVLFSGTIYDNLRWGNENATDEQCREACRLACADEFIERFPEKYNTRIERGGTNVSGGQKQRLCIARALLKNPKVLILDDSTSAVDTATDAKIREAMRTHIPGTTKIIIAQRISSIQDADRVLVLDNGRVNAFDTPENLLKTNAIYQEVYNSQAGSGSGDFDEAAMKGGD
;
A
#
# COMPACT_ATOMS: atom_id res chain seq x y z
N MET A 1 -24.12 -6.45 23.33
CA MET A 1 -24.52 -6.20 21.96
C MET A 1 -25.12 -4.81 21.88
N ALA A 2 -24.35 -3.86 21.45
CA ALA A 2 -24.81 -2.55 21.01
C ALA A 2 -23.84 -2.13 19.91
N GLU A 3 -24.34 -2.17 18.68
CA GLU A 3 -23.63 -1.64 17.51
C GLU A 3 -23.50 -0.13 17.67
N THR A 4 -22.31 0.33 18.00
CA THR A 4 -21.96 1.74 17.85
C THR A 4 -21.82 2.05 16.36
N LYS A 5 -22.86 2.65 15.77
CA LYS A 5 -22.81 3.27 14.45
C LYS A 5 -21.67 4.29 14.43
N PRO A 6 -20.78 4.28 13.42
CA PRO A 6 -19.81 5.35 13.24
C PRO A 6 -20.56 6.65 12.94
N THR A 7 -20.28 7.66 13.74
CA THR A 7 -20.72 9.05 13.61
C THR A 7 -20.38 9.60 12.23
N GLY A 8 -21.41 10.09 11.57
CA GLY A 8 -21.48 11.06 10.49
C GLY A 8 -20.25 11.42 9.66
N ALA A 9 -19.65 10.47 8.94
CA ALA A 9 -18.77 10.80 7.84
C ALA A 9 -19.61 11.40 6.71
N LYS A 10 -19.43 12.70 6.40
CA LYS A 10 -19.93 13.33 5.18
C LYS A 10 -19.58 12.39 4.03
N LYS A 11 -20.58 11.92 3.28
CA LYS A 11 -20.38 11.25 1.99
C LYS A 11 -19.67 12.24 1.06
N HIS A 12 -18.36 12.33 1.15
CA HIS A 12 -17.57 12.93 0.08
C HIS A 12 -17.78 12.05 -1.16
N ILE A 13 -18.06 12.69 -2.27
CA ILE A 13 -18.19 12.01 -3.57
C ILE A 13 -16.84 11.33 -3.81
N THR A 14 -16.82 10.00 -3.73
CA THR A 14 -15.64 9.18 -3.98
C THR A 14 -15.02 9.60 -5.31
N GLY A 15 -13.76 10.03 -5.29
CA GLY A 15 -13.04 10.50 -6.47
C GLY A 15 -12.82 12.02 -6.53
N ALA A 16 -13.49 12.85 -5.70
CA ALA A 16 -13.29 14.29 -5.73
C ALA A 16 -11.86 14.68 -5.32
N ARG A 17 -11.30 14.01 -4.33
CA ARG A 17 -9.93 14.24 -3.86
C ARG A 17 -8.90 13.74 -4.87
N ILE A 18 -9.14 12.58 -5.47
CA ILE A 18 -8.30 12.04 -6.55
C ILE A 18 -8.26 13.01 -7.74
N ALA A 19 -9.40 13.62 -8.10
CA ALA A 19 -9.46 14.62 -9.18
C ALA A 19 -8.64 15.88 -8.87
N GLN A 20 -8.48 16.26 -7.60
CA GLN A 20 -7.61 17.37 -7.21
C GLN A 20 -6.14 17.09 -7.51
N GLU A 21 -5.72 15.83 -7.45
CA GLU A 21 -4.33 15.40 -7.73
C GLU A 21 -3.95 15.45 -9.22
N ILE A 22 -4.87 15.80 -10.12
CA ILE A 22 -4.55 16.06 -11.54
C ILE A 22 -3.61 17.28 -11.67
N LYS A 23 -3.70 18.25 -10.76
CA LYS A 23 -2.80 19.43 -10.64
C LYS A 23 -2.40 20.05 -12.00
N GLN A 24 -1.12 19.95 -12.37
CA GLN A 24 -0.54 20.51 -13.60
C GLN A 24 -1.03 19.83 -14.90
N TYR A 25 -1.61 18.63 -14.81
CA TYR A 25 -2.04 17.84 -15.98
C TYR A 25 -3.49 18.10 -16.41
N LYS A 26 -4.19 19.11 -15.81
CA LYS A 26 -5.57 19.47 -16.16
C LYS A 26 -5.72 19.82 -17.65
N LYS A 27 -4.72 20.50 -18.23
CA LYS A 27 -4.72 20.86 -19.66
C LYS A 27 -4.70 19.59 -20.54
N ASP A 28 -3.85 18.63 -20.23
CA ASP A 28 -3.77 17.37 -20.98
C ASP A 28 -5.06 16.56 -20.84
N ALA A 29 -5.66 16.54 -19.65
CA ALA A 29 -6.93 15.87 -19.39
C ALA A 29 -8.12 16.47 -20.16
N LEU A 30 -8.10 17.78 -20.47
CA LEU A 30 -9.12 18.45 -21.27
C LEU A 30 -8.85 18.37 -22.77
N ILE A 31 -7.59 18.44 -23.18
CA ILE A 31 -7.18 18.40 -24.59
C ILE A 31 -7.38 17.01 -25.21
N SER A 32 -7.12 15.94 -24.44
CA SER A 32 -7.26 14.56 -24.95
C SER A 32 -8.69 14.25 -25.45
N PRO A 33 -9.77 14.50 -24.70
CA PRO A 33 -11.13 14.36 -25.21
C PRO A 33 -11.42 15.20 -26.46
N LEU A 34 -10.91 16.42 -26.54
CA LEU A 34 -11.10 17.29 -27.71
C LEU A 34 -10.50 16.68 -28.98
N TYR A 35 -9.27 16.19 -28.90
CA TYR A 35 -8.64 15.49 -30.03
C TYR A 35 -9.36 14.19 -30.37
N THR A 36 -9.88 13.47 -29.37
CA THR A 36 -10.68 12.26 -29.60
C THR A 36 -11.96 12.60 -30.38
N VAL A 37 -12.65 13.68 -30.03
CA VAL A 37 -13.84 14.14 -30.76
C VAL A 37 -13.51 14.46 -32.21
N CYS A 38 -12.44 15.22 -32.47
CA CYS A 38 -11.99 15.54 -33.83
C CYS A 38 -11.65 14.27 -34.63
N CYS A 39 -10.95 13.32 -34.01
CA CYS A 39 -10.62 12.05 -34.63
C CYS A 39 -11.87 11.27 -35.05
N VAL A 40 -12.83 11.11 -34.14
CA VAL A 40 -14.07 10.36 -34.36
C VAL A 40 -14.93 10.98 -35.46
N ILE A 41 -15.06 12.32 -35.47
CA ILE A 41 -15.83 13.00 -36.52
C ILE A 41 -15.22 12.71 -37.91
N LEU A 42 -13.91 12.82 -38.05
CA LEU A 42 -13.24 12.51 -39.32
C LEU A 42 -13.42 11.05 -39.73
N GLU A 43 -13.30 10.10 -38.79
CA GLU A 43 -13.49 8.67 -39.05
C GLU A 43 -14.91 8.34 -39.53
N ILE A 44 -15.94 8.95 -38.92
CA ILE A 44 -17.35 8.68 -39.26
C ILE A 44 -17.75 9.33 -40.60
N LEU A 45 -17.09 10.38 -41.05
CA LEU A 45 -17.32 10.98 -42.36
C LEU A 45 -16.79 10.11 -43.53
N ILE A 46 -15.81 9.23 -43.28
CA ILE A 46 -15.23 8.38 -44.35
C ILE A 46 -16.28 7.48 -45.03
N PRO A 47 -17.15 6.72 -44.33
CA PRO A 47 -18.20 5.95 -44.96
C PRO A 47 -19.16 6.79 -45.81
N TYR A 48 -19.48 8.01 -45.36
CA TYR A 48 -20.33 8.93 -46.15
C TYR A 48 -19.67 9.34 -47.46
N LEU A 49 -18.39 9.63 -47.45
CA LEU A 49 -17.60 9.94 -48.67
C LEU A 49 -17.46 8.73 -49.58
N THR A 50 -17.42 7.51 -49.00
CA THR A 50 -17.41 6.25 -49.77
C THR A 50 -18.69 6.11 -50.59
N ALA A 51 -19.86 6.49 -50.04
CA ALA A 51 -21.11 6.54 -50.82
C ALA A 51 -21.00 7.45 -52.02
N SER A 52 -20.41 8.64 -51.86
CA SER A 52 -20.19 9.59 -52.97
C SER A 52 -19.28 9.02 -54.06
N ILE A 53 -18.28 8.24 -53.70
CA ILE A 53 -17.41 7.55 -54.67
C ILE A 53 -18.23 6.50 -55.48
N ILE A 54 -19.05 5.71 -54.77
CA ILE A 54 -19.85 4.67 -55.42
C ILE A 54 -20.88 5.29 -56.37
N ASP A 55 -21.67 6.24 -55.89
CA ASP A 55 -22.83 6.77 -56.61
C ASP A 55 -22.48 7.77 -57.71
N LYS A 56 -21.54 8.68 -57.44
CA LYS A 56 -21.14 9.76 -58.38
C LYS A 56 -19.86 9.52 -59.13
N GLY A 57 -19.08 8.52 -58.67
CA GLY A 57 -17.84 8.11 -59.33
C GLY A 57 -18.01 6.85 -60.17
N ILE A 58 -18.19 5.71 -59.51
CA ILE A 58 -18.21 4.38 -60.13
C ILE A 58 -19.46 4.20 -60.98
N ALA A 59 -20.66 4.49 -60.46
CA ALA A 59 -21.92 4.31 -61.16
C ALA A 59 -22.02 5.18 -62.41
N VAL A 60 -21.39 6.34 -62.45
CA VAL A 60 -21.38 7.30 -63.58
C VAL A 60 -20.13 7.20 -64.43
N GLY A 61 -19.14 6.41 -64.04
CA GLY A 61 -17.87 6.27 -64.77
C GLY A 61 -16.94 7.51 -64.64
N ASN A 62 -17.12 8.36 -63.61
CA ASN A 62 -16.37 9.59 -63.44
C ASN A 62 -15.11 9.39 -62.58
N MET A 63 -13.99 9.01 -63.19
CA MET A 63 -12.72 8.79 -62.50
C MET A 63 -12.13 10.06 -61.85
N ALA A 64 -12.41 11.24 -62.39
CA ALA A 64 -11.97 12.48 -61.79
C ALA A 64 -12.64 12.72 -60.41
N HIS A 65 -13.92 12.38 -60.27
CA HIS A 65 -14.66 12.44 -59.00
C HIS A 65 -14.09 11.41 -58.01
N VAL A 66 -13.80 10.18 -58.44
CA VAL A 66 -13.21 9.13 -57.62
C VAL A 66 -11.85 9.60 -57.06
N ALA A 67 -10.99 10.14 -57.94
CA ALA A 67 -9.67 10.64 -57.53
C ALA A 67 -9.76 11.81 -56.54
N LYS A 68 -10.67 12.77 -56.79
CA LYS A 68 -10.89 13.93 -55.87
C LYS A 68 -11.36 13.50 -54.48
N ILE A 69 -12.39 12.67 -54.41
CA ILE A 69 -12.96 12.23 -53.12
C ILE A 69 -11.98 11.24 -52.43
N GLY A 70 -11.32 10.35 -53.18
CA GLY A 70 -10.31 9.44 -52.65
C GLY A 70 -9.13 10.20 -52.01
N THR A 71 -8.65 11.27 -52.68
CA THR A 71 -7.61 12.13 -52.10
C THR A 71 -8.11 12.83 -50.81
N LEU A 72 -9.35 13.33 -50.81
CA LEU A 72 -9.96 13.93 -49.61
C LEU A 72 -10.02 12.90 -48.46
N MET A 73 -10.47 11.67 -48.74
CA MET A 73 -10.51 10.61 -47.74
C MET A 73 -9.12 10.28 -47.18
N ALA A 74 -8.08 10.22 -48.05
CA ALA A 74 -6.71 10.01 -47.62
C ALA A 74 -6.21 11.13 -46.69
N VAL A 75 -6.50 12.38 -47.02
CA VAL A 75 -6.17 13.53 -46.15
C VAL A 75 -6.91 13.44 -44.80
N MET A 76 -8.20 13.11 -44.85
CA MET A 76 -8.99 12.95 -43.59
C MET A 76 -8.48 11.81 -42.73
N ALA A 77 -8.07 10.69 -43.34
CA ALA A 77 -7.47 9.57 -42.60
C ALA A 77 -6.14 9.95 -41.92
N ILE A 78 -5.29 10.71 -42.62
CA ILE A 78 -4.03 11.23 -42.06
C ILE A 78 -4.32 12.21 -40.90
N LEU A 79 -5.29 13.10 -41.06
CA LEU A 79 -5.71 14.02 -39.99
C LEU A 79 -6.30 13.27 -38.79
N ALA A 80 -7.13 12.25 -39.04
CA ALA A 80 -7.70 11.39 -37.99
C ALA A 80 -6.59 10.66 -37.22
N MET A 81 -5.58 10.12 -37.94
CA MET A 81 -4.39 9.52 -37.33
C MET A 81 -3.65 10.55 -36.46
N PHE A 82 -3.40 11.76 -36.97
CA PHE A 82 -2.74 12.82 -36.20
C PHE A 82 -3.50 13.15 -34.91
N PHE A 83 -4.81 13.37 -34.99
CA PHE A 83 -5.63 13.66 -33.81
C PHE A 83 -5.69 12.45 -32.85
N GLY A 84 -5.78 11.24 -33.36
CA GLY A 84 -5.74 10.02 -32.56
C GLY A 84 -4.44 9.85 -31.76
N VAL A 85 -3.28 10.06 -32.42
CA VAL A 85 -1.97 10.03 -31.76
C VAL A 85 -1.87 11.12 -30.69
N ARG A 86 -2.30 12.37 -31.01
CA ARG A 86 -2.29 13.47 -30.04
C ARG A 86 -3.20 13.19 -28.85
N ALA A 87 -4.40 12.67 -29.07
CA ALA A 87 -5.33 12.26 -28.01
C ALA A 87 -4.67 11.21 -27.09
N GLY A 88 -4.01 10.19 -27.66
CA GLY A 88 -3.29 9.15 -26.92
C GLY A 88 -2.15 9.72 -26.07
N VAL A 89 -1.32 10.60 -26.65
CA VAL A 89 -0.20 11.22 -25.93
C VAL A 89 -0.70 12.08 -24.74
N HIS A 90 -1.72 12.92 -24.95
CA HIS A 90 -2.27 13.75 -23.86
C HIS A 90 -2.96 12.90 -22.79
N SER A 91 -3.69 11.85 -23.18
CA SER A 91 -4.29 10.91 -22.23
C SER A 91 -3.24 10.19 -21.40
N ALA A 92 -2.17 9.69 -22.03
CA ALA A 92 -1.08 9.02 -21.34
C ALA A 92 -0.37 9.97 -20.35
N ARG A 93 -0.07 11.21 -20.78
CA ARG A 93 0.53 12.22 -19.88
C ARG A 93 -0.37 12.56 -18.70
N ALA A 94 -1.67 12.74 -18.93
CA ALA A 94 -2.62 13.04 -17.87
C ALA A 94 -2.75 11.89 -16.86
N SER A 95 -2.84 10.64 -17.34
CA SER A 95 -3.02 9.46 -16.48
C SER A 95 -1.76 9.09 -15.71
N THR A 96 -0.59 9.12 -16.36
CA THR A 96 0.68 8.85 -15.67
C THR A 96 1.04 9.98 -14.70
N GLY A 97 0.74 11.22 -15.08
CA GLY A 97 0.93 12.39 -14.21
C GLY A 97 0.03 12.34 -12.97
N LEU A 98 -1.24 11.97 -13.11
CA LEU A 98 -2.13 11.73 -11.97
C LEU A 98 -1.55 10.65 -11.04
N ALA A 99 -1.09 9.52 -11.61
CA ALA A 99 -0.51 8.43 -10.83
C ALA A 99 0.77 8.84 -10.08
N SER A 100 1.61 9.68 -10.71
CA SER A 100 2.80 10.23 -10.07
C SER A 100 2.44 11.12 -8.87
N ASN A 101 1.51 12.07 -9.07
CA ASN A 101 1.06 12.97 -8.01
C ASN A 101 0.39 12.20 -6.85
N LEU A 102 -0.41 11.16 -7.16
CA LEU A 102 -1.03 10.32 -6.14
C LEU A 102 0.03 9.58 -5.29
N ARG A 103 1.05 8.99 -5.95
CA ARG A 103 2.14 8.33 -5.23
C ARG A 103 2.91 9.30 -4.34
N GLU A 104 3.23 10.48 -4.85
CA GLU A 104 3.92 11.52 -4.10
C GLU A 104 3.09 11.99 -2.89
N SER A 105 1.82 12.33 -3.09
CA SER A 105 0.92 12.78 -2.03
C SER A 105 0.67 11.70 -0.98
N MET A 106 0.46 10.43 -1.40
CA MET A 106 0.29 9.31 -0.49
C MET A 106 1.58 8.99 0.27
N PHE A 107 2.73 8.99 -0.40
CA PHE A 107 4.00 8.72 0.25
C PHE A 107 4.32 9.79 1.29
N GLY A 108 4.14 11.07 0.96
CA GLY A 108 4.28 12.17 1.90
C GLY A 108 3.37 12.01 3.12
N ARG A 109 2.08 11.67 2.90
CA ARG A 109 1.14 11.43 3.98
C ARG A 109 1.54 10.24 4.88
N ILE A 110 2.03 9.14 4.31
CA ILE A 110 2.50 7.97 5.06
C ILE A 110 3.72 8.31 5.94
N GLN A 111 4.61 9.22 5.50
CA GLN A 111 5.74 9.67 6.32
C GLN A 111 5.29 10.46 7.57
N GLU A 112 4.12 11.10 7.52
CA GLU A 112 3.54 11.82 8.66
C GLU A 112 2.82 10.90 9.66
N TYR A 113 2.54 9.65 9.30
CA TYR A 113 1.77 8.72 10.12
C TYR A 113 2.44 8.39 11.45
N SER A 114 1.62 8.30 12.50
CA SER A 114 2.01 7.69 13.76
C SER A 114 2.01 6.15 13.67
N PHE A 115 2.56 5.48 14.66
CA PHE A 115 2.58 4.02 14.72
C PHE A 115 1.16 3.42 14.73
N SER A 116 0.22 4.05 15.42
CA SER A 116 -1.19 3.66 15.43
C SER A 116 -1.83 3.65 14.03
N ASN A 117 -1.53 4.66 13.20
CA ASN A 117 -1.99 4.69 11.80
C ASN A 117 -1.36 3.55 10.99
N ILE A 118 -0.04 3.30 11.13
CA ILE A 118 0.66 2.22 10.42
C ILE A 118 0.11 0.85 10.82
N ASP A 119 -0.16 0.62 12.11
CA ASP A 119 -0.76 -0.61 12.61
C ASP A 119 -2.14 -0.86 11.99
N ARG A 120 -2.93 0.20 11.81
CA ARG A 120 -4.27 0.13 11.20
C ARG A 120 -4.23 -0.32 9.73
N PHE A 121 -3.30 0.22 8.95
CA PHE A 121 -3.24 -0.04 7.50
C PHE A 121 -2.43 -1.28 7.12
N SER A 122 -1.55 -1.77 7.93
CA SER A 122 -0.47 -2.73 7.66
C SER A 122 0.49 -2.29 6.55
N THR A 123 1.76 -2.65 6.66
CA THR A 123 2.79 -2.28 5.67
C THR A 123 2.49 -2.86 4.28
N ALA A 124 2.06 -4.13 4.21
CA ALA A 124 1.70 -4.78 2.95
C ALA A 124 0.51 -4.09 2.28
N GLY A 125 -0.49 -3.66 3.08
CA GLY A 125 -1.65 -2.91 2.61
C GLY A 125 -1.26 -1.56 2.01
N LEU A 126 -0.37 -0.80 2.66
CA LEU A 126 0.13 0.48 2.15
C LEU A 126 0.92 0.32 0.84
N VAL A 127 1.78 -0.71 0.74
CA VAL A 127 2.51 -1.01 -0.50
C VAL A 127 1.54 -1.32 -1.65
N THR A 128 0.50 -2.13 -1.42
CA THR A 128 -0.51 -2.45 -2.44
C THR A 128 -1.23 -1.19 -2.91
N ARG A 129 -1.56 -0.26 -2.01
CA ARG A 129 -2.22 1.01 -2.33
C ARG A 129 -1.33 1.92 -3.18
N LEU A 130 -0.03 2.04 -2.85
CA LEU A 130 0.94 2.83 -3.60
C LEU A 130 1.27 2.26 -4.99
N THR A 131 1.12 0.95 -5.18
CA THR A 131 1.48 0.27 -6.43
C THR A 131 0.24 -0.10 -7.25
N THR A 132 -0.45 -1.15 -6.86
CA THR A 132 -1.55 -1.75 -7.63
C THR A 132 -2.76 -0.83 -7.71
N ASP A 133 -3.20 -0.23 -6.59
CA ASP A 133 -4.39 0.61 -6.57
C ASP A 133 -4.18 1.89 -7.38
N VAL A 134 -3.02 2.54 -7.25
CA VAL A 134 -2.70 3.72 -8.07
C VAL A 134 -2.63 3.35 -9.57
N THR A 135 -2.08 2.18 -9.92
CA THR A 135 -2.05 1.72 -11.32
C THR A 135 -3.47 1.44 -11.85
N ASN A 136 -4.35 0.89 -11.03
CA ASN A 136 -5.75 0.69 -11.40
C ASN A 136 -6.47 2.03 -11.67
N ILE A 137 -6.24 3.04 -10.82
CA ILE A 137 -6.78 4.40 -11.04
C ILE A 137 -6.19 5.04 -12.29
N GLN A 138 -4.88 4.90 -12.52
CA GLN A 138 -4.22 5.38 -13.75
C GLN A 138 -4.89 4.82 -15.00
N ASN A 139 -5.08 3.50 -15.07
CA ASN A 139 -5.67 2.81 -16.21
C ASN A 139 -7.15 3.22 -16.39
N ALA A 140 -7.91 3.29 -15.29
CA ALA A 140 -9.30 3.74 -15.33
C ALA A 140 -9.41 5.18 -15.84
N PHE A 141 -8.58 6.08 -15.35
CA PHE A 141 -8.57 7.48 -15.78
C PHE A 141 -8.20 7.61 -17.26
N GLN A 142 -7.20 6.86 -17.73
CA GLN A 142 -6.85 6.83 -19.15
C GLN A 142 -8.03 6.34 -20.02
N MET A 143 -8.72 5.28 -19.60
CA MET A 143 -9.89 4.79 -20.32
C MET A 143 -11.05 5.77 -20.29
N ILE A 144 -11.28 6.46 -19.17
CA ILE A 144 -12.28 7.53 -19.10
C ILE A 144 -11.97 8.61 -20.13
N LEU A 145 -10.75 9.09 -20.23
CA LEU A 145 -10.36 10.14 -21.19
C LEU A 145 -10.53 9.70 -22.65
N GLN A 146 -10.23 8.45 -22.96
CA GLN A 146 -10.28 7.92 -24.33
C GLN A 146 -11.64 7.33 -24.68
N ILE A 147 -12.07 6.28 -23.98
CA ILE A 147 -13.22 5.45 -24.39
C ILE A 147 -14.53 6.10 -23.96
N CYS A 148 -14.62 6.70 -22.76
CA CYS A 148 -15.83 7.40 -22.34
C CYS A 148 -16.13 8.66 -23.19
N THR A 149 -15.11 9.19 -23.87
CA THR A 149 -15.30 10.26 -24.86
C THR A 149 -15.61 9.70 -26.23
N ARG A 150 -14.82 8.71 -26.69
CA ARG A 150 -14.95 8.13 -28.03
C ARG A 150 -16.31 7.44 -28.25
N ALA A 151 -16.73 6.57 -27.33
CA ALA A 151 -17.92 5.76 -27.54
C ALA A 151 -19.21 6.57 -27.67
N PRO A 152 -19.55 7.53 -26.78
CA PRO A 152 -20.74 8.37 -26.94
C PRO A 152 -20.67 9.25 -28.18
N VAL A 153 -19.49 9.84 -28.50
CA VAL A 153 -19.34 10.68 -29.68
C VAL A 153 -19.54 9.86 -30.96
N THR A 154 -18.93 8.67 -31.05
CA THR A 154 -19.14 7.73 -32.17
C THR A 154 -20.61 7.40 -32.35
N LEU A 155 -21.28 7.07 -31.23
CA LEU A 155 -22.70 6.72 -31.24
C LEU A 155 -23.56 7.88 -31.75
N ILE A 156 -23.39 9.07 -31.20
CA ILE A 156 -24.18 10.25 -31.56
C ILE A 156 -23.95 10.67 -33.03
N VAL A 157 -22.66 10.79 -33.43
CA VAL A 157 -22.31 11.24 -34.78
C VAL A 157 -22.70 10.19 -35.83
N ALA A 158 -22.44 8.89 -35.58
CA ALA A 158 -22.85 7.83 -36.52
C ALA A 158 -24.37 7.71 -36.67
N LEU A 159 -25.12 7.86 -35.55
CA LEU A 159 -26.57 7.88 -35.57
C LEU A 159 -27.10 9.10 -36.34
N PHE A 160 -26.56 10.29 -36.09
CA PHE A 160 -26.89 11.50 -36.83
C PHE A 160 -26.65 11.34 -38.35
N MET A 161 -25.48 10.80 -38.73
CA MET A 161 -25.16 10.52 -40.13
C MET A 161 -26.08 9.49 -40.75
N ALA A 162 -26.44 8.44 -40.01
CA ALA A 162 -27.39 7.42 -40.48
C ALA A 162 -28.78 8.03 -40.72
N PHE A 163 -29.30 8.85 -39.79
CA PHE A 163 -30.58 9.54 -39.93
C PHE A 163 -30.57 10.56 -41.09
N SER A 164 -29.46 11.21 -41.36
CA SER A 164 -29.33 12.14 -42.50
C SER A 164 -29.38 11.43 -43.85
N ILE A 165 -29.00 10.15 -43.92
CA ILE A 165 -29.09 9.33 -45.13
C ILE A 165 -30.55 8.84 -45.32
N ASN A 166 -31.06 8.11 -44.33
CA ASN A 166 -32.43 7.60 -44.43
C ASN A 166 -33.06 7.37 -43.04
N ALA A 167 -33.99 8.22 -42.65
CA ALA A 167 -34.62 8.16 -41.33
C ALA A 167 -35.38 6.87 -41.05
N LYS A 168 -36.06 6.28 -42.09
CA LYS A 168 -36.82 5.05 -41.91
C LYS A 168 -35.92 3.84 -41.61
N LEU A 169 -34.82 3.69 -42.35
CA LEU A 169 -33.87 2.60 -42.12
C LEU A 169 -33.08 2.80 -40.80
N SER A 170 -32.86 4.04 -40.42
CA SER A 170 -32.15 4.36 -39.17
C SER A 170 -32.94 3.99 -37.91
N LEU A 171 -34.24 3.77 -37.96
CA LEU A 171 -35.04 3.20 -36.87
C LEU A 171 -34.57 1.79 -36.46
N VAL A 172 -33.99 1.03 -37.39
CA VAL A 172 -33.39 -0.29 -37.08
C VAL A 172 -32.28 -0.15 -36.04
N PHE A 173 -31.47 0.92 -36.13
CA PHE A 173 -30.41 1.18 -35.14
C PHE A 173 -30.99 1.48 -33.76
N LEU A 174 -32.06 2.27 -33.66
CA LEU A 174 -32.70 2.56 -32.37
C LEU A 174 -33.28 1.31 -31.72
N VAL A 175 -33.90 0.42 -32.50
CA VAL A 175 -34.43 -0.86 -31.99
C VAL A 175 -33.28 -1.75 -31.50
N ALA A 176 -32.18 -1.85 -32.27
CA ALA A 176 -31.01 -2.62 -31.88
C ALA A 176 -30.34 -2.06 -30.62
N MET A 177 -30.20 -0.74 -30.53
CA MET A 177 -29.66 -0.06 -29.35
C MET A 177 -30.52 -0.29 -28.11
N ALA A 178 -31.86 -0.19 -28.24
CA ALA A 178 -32.77 -0.45 -27.14
C ALA A 178 -32.67 -1.90 -26.67
N PHE A 179 -32.63 -2.85 -27.61
CA PHE A 179 -32.47 -4.28 -27.31
C PHE A 179 -31.15 -4.57 -26.59
N LEU A 180 -30.04 -4.08 -27.12
CA LEU A 180 -28.71 -4.25 -26.48
C LEU A 180 -28.62 -3.50 -25.14
N GLY A 181 -29.23 -2.32 -25.03
CA GLY A 181 -29.28 -1.57 -23.77
C GLY A 181 -30.00 -2.35 -22.67
N VAL A 182 -31.17 -2.93 -22.99
CA VAL A 182 -31.91 -3.81 -22.06
C VAL A 182 -31.08 -5.04 -21.70
N MET A 183 -30.43 -5.66 -22.68
CA MET A 183 -29.59 -6.84 -22.48
C MET A 183 -28.44 -6.50 -21.49
N ILE A 184 -27.72 -5.41 -21.71
CA ILE A 184 -26.64 -4.94 -20.84
C ILE A 184 -27.19 -4.68 -19.44
N PHE A 185 -28.30 -3.97 -19.31
CA PHE A 185 -28.93 -3.66 -18.02
C PHE A 185 -29.37 -4.90 -17.23
N VAL A 186 -29.70 -5.98 -17.91
CA VAL A 186 -30.11 -7.26 -17.28
C VAL A 186 -28.89 -8.15 -16.99
N LEU A 187 -27.94 -8.27 -17.93
CA LEU A 187 -26.81 -9.20 -17.79
C LEU A 187 -25.75 -8.70 -16.82
N ILE A 188 -25.41 -7.40 -16.85
CA ILE A 188 -24.34 -6.87 -16.00
C ILE A 188 -24.63 -7.07 -14.50
N PRO A 189 -25.79 -6.69 -13.94
CA PRO A 189 -26.06 -6.90 -12.52
C PRO A 189 -26.06 -8.38 -12.12
N LYS A 190 -26.57 -9.27 -12.99
CA LYS A 190 -26.52 -10.72 -12.75
C LYS A 190 -25.08 -11.23 -12.74
N ALA A 191 -24.27 -10.87 -13.71
CA ALA A 191 -22.85 -11.23 -13.76
C ALA A 191 -22.09 -10.71 -12.54
N MET A 192 -22.30 -9.45 -12.14
CA MET A 192 -21.66 -8.84 -10.97
C MET A 192 -21.95 -9.59 -9.66
N LYS A 193 -23.15 -10.16 -9.49
CA LYS A 193 -23.46 -11.00 -8.33
C LYS A 193 -22.56 -12.24 -8.27
N TYR A 194 -22.38 -12.94 -9.39
CA TYR A 194 -21.53 -14.13 -9.46
C TYR A 194 -20.04 -13.78 -9.39
N PHE A 195 -19.61 -12.65 -9.96
CA PHE A 195 -18.26 -12.17 -9.80
C PHE A 195 -17.89 -11.88 -8.34
N LYS A 196 -18.76 -11.21 -7.59
CA LYS A 196 -18.53 -11.00 -6.16
C LYS A 196 -18.34 -12.31 -5.40
N LEU A 197 -19.11 -13.35 -5.74
CA LEU A 197 -18.95 -14.67 -5.13
C LEU A 197 -17.65 -15.35 -5.58
N MET A 198 -17.32 -15.27 -6.86
CA MET A 198 -16.06 -15.76 -7.43
C MET A 198 -14.85 -15.12 -6.76
N PHE A 199 -14.82 -13.80 -6.58
CA PHE A 199 -13.71 -13.10 -5.90
C PHE A 199 -13.53 -13.57 -4.46
N ARG A 200 -14.61 -13.79 -3.69
CA ARG A 200 -14.50 -14.38 -2.35
C ARG A 200 -13.87 -15.77 -2.36
N LYS A 201 -14.17 -16.59 -3.37
CA LYS A 201 -13.55 -17.92 -3.52
C LYS A 201 -12.11 -17.83 -4.01
N TYR A 202 -11.79 -16.82 -4.82
CA TYR A 202 -10.42 -16.51 -5.22
C TYR A 202 -9.55 -16.11 -4.01
N ASP A 203 -10.10 -15.27 -3.11
CA ASP A 203 -9.43 -14.91 -1.86
C ASP A 203 -9.17 -16.14 -0.98
N ALA A 204 -10.11 -17.08 -0.93
CA ALA A 204 -9.95 -18.34 -0.19
C ALA A 204 -8.82 -19.21 -0.78
N VAL A 205 -8.73 -19.33 -2.11
CA VAL A 205 -7.62 -20.04 -2.79
C VAL A 205 -6.29 -19.35 -2.48
N ASN A 206 -6.23 -18.02 -2.61
CA ASN A 206 -5.02 -17.26 -2.28
C ASN A 206 -4.60 -17.47 -0.83
N GLY A 207 -5.56 -17.51 0.12
CA GLY A 207 -5.30 -17.80 1.52
C GLY A 207 -4.65 -19.17 1.72
N VAL A 208 -5.17 -20.22 1.08
CA VAL A 208 -4.59 -21.57 1.13
C VAL A 208 -3.17 -21.58 0.55
N VAL A 209 -2.96 -20.95 -0.61
CA VAL A 209 -1.62 -20.87 -1.24
C VAL A 209 -0.63 -20.12 -0.35
N GLN A 210 -1.03 -18.97 0.19
CA GLN A 210 -0.16 -18.15 1.04
C GLN A 210 0.21 -18.89 2.33
N GLU A 211 -0.74 -19.59 2.95
CA GLU A 211 -0.52 -20.42 4.13
C GLU A 211 0.46 -21.55 3.82
N ASN A 212 0.21 -22.32 2.75
CA ASN A 212 1.04 -23.45 2.35
C ASN A 212 2.46 -23.01 1.98
N VAL A 213 2.62 -22.02 1.09
CA VAL A 213 3.95 -21.53 0.66
C VAL A 213 4.70 -20.92 1.84
N GLY A 214 4.00 -20.15 2.71
CA GLY A 214 4.61 -19.59 3.92
C GLY A 214 5.09 -20.66 4.90
N ALA A 215 4.39 -21.78 5.00
CA ALA A 215 4.69 -22.89 5.90
C ALA A 215 5.26 -24.12 5.18
N ILE A 216 5.78 -24.00 3.95
CA ILE A 216 6.17 -25.14 3.12
C ILE A 216 7.19 -26.07 3.80
N ARG A 217 8.08 -25.51 4.61
CA ARG A 217 9.04 -26.31 5.38
C ARG A 217 8.35 -27.20 6.42
N VAL A 218 7.26 -26.72 7.02
CA VAL A 218 6.45 -27.50 7.97
C VAL A 218 5.71 -28.60 7.23
N VAL A 219 5.06 -28.28 6.10
CA VAL A 219 4.39 -29.29 5.26
C VAL A 219 5.34 -30.43 4.90
N LYS A 220 6.57 -30.08 4.44
CA LYS A 220 7.61 -31.04 4.09
C LYS A 220 8.12 -31.83 5.30
N ALA A 221 8.35 -31.16 6.43
CA ALA A 221 8.85 -31.83 7.65
C ALA A 221 7.84 -32.82 8.24
N PHE A 222 6.54 -32.59 8.08
CA PHE A 222 5.49 -33.45 8.58
C PHE A 222 4.88 -34.39 7.52
N VAL A 223 5.41 -34.36 6.27
CA VAL A 223 4.94 -35.19 5.14
C VAL A 223 3.42 -35.07 4.97
N ARG A 224 2.93 -33.80 4.83
CA ARG A 224 1.51 -33.48 4.73
C ARG A 224 1.11 -32.92 3.37
N GLU A 225 1.85 -33.23 2.33
CA GLU A 225 1.59 -32.76 0.96
C GLU A 225 0.21 -33.16 0.47
N ASP A 226 -0.18 -34.44 0.67
CA ASP A 226 -1.49 -34.94 0.21
C ASP A 226 -2.66 -34.23 0.87
N TYR A 227 -2.55 -33.90 2.16
CA TYR A 227 -3.56 -33.13 2.89
C TYR A 227 -3.71 -31.71 2.35
N GLU A 228 -2.58 -31.05 2.09
CA GLU A 228 -2.59 -29.69 1.54
C GLU A 228 -3.07 -29.68 0.08
N ASP A 229 -2.78 -30.72 -0.70
CA ASP A 229 -3.28 -30.87 -2.07
C ASP A 229 -4.80 -31.07 -2.09
N GLU A 230 -5.35 -31.87 -1.18
CA GLU A 230 -6.81 -32.04 -1.03
C GLU A 230 -7.47 -30.71 -0.61
N LYS A 231 -6.89 -29.98 0.35
CA LYS A 231 -7.38 -28.67 0.82
C LYS A 231 -7.36 -27.65 -0.32
N PHE A 232 -6.27 -27.58 -1.10
CA PHE A 232 -6.14 -26.71 -2.27
C PHE A 232 -7.15 -27.11 -3.36
N SER A 233 -7.25 -28.38 -3.69
CA SER A 233 -8.18 -28.89 -4.69
C SER A 233 -9.63 -28.59 -4.33
N GLY A 234 -10.00 -28.68 -3.05
CA GLY A 234 -11.32 -28.29 -2.54
C GLY A 234 -11.62 -26.80 -2.78
N ALA A 235 -10.67 -25.91 -2.43
CA ALA A 235 -10.81 -24.48 -2.65
C ALA A 235 -10.83 -24.13 -4.16
N ALA A 236 -9.95 -24.74 -4.95
CA ALA A 236 -9.88 -24.55 -6.40
C ALA A 236 -11.17 -25.00 -7.11
N ASN A 237 -11.73 -26.14 -6.74
CA ASN A 237 -13.01 -26.63 -7.27
C ASN A 237 -14.19 -25.71 -6.92
N ALA A 238 -14.19 -25.13 -5.71
CA ALA A 238 -15.21 -24.16 -5.33
C ALA A 238 -15.07 -22.87 -6.15
N LEU A 239 -13.86 -22.39 -6.43
CA LEU A 239 -13.58 -21.27 -7.32
C LEU A 239 -14.05 -21.61 -8.75
N PHE A 240 -13.65 -22.76 -9.28
CA PHE A 240 -14.01 -23.23 -10.63
C PHE A 240 -15.51 -23.21 -10.88
N LYS A 241 -16.32 -23.81 -9.97
CA LYS A 241 -17.79 -23.83 -10.09
C LYS A 241 -18.40 -22.44 -10.13
N ASN A 242 -17.88 -21.51 -9.32
CA ASN A 242 -18.39 -20.13 -9.29
C ASN A 242 -17.91 -19.32 -10.51
N SER A 243 -16.69 -19.56 -10.99
CA SER A 243 -16.15 -18.94 -12.21
C SER A 243 -16.97 -19.35 -13.44
N ILE A 244 -17.25 -20.65 -13.60
CA ILE A 244 -18.12 -21.12 -14.71
C ILE A 244 -19.50 -20.45 -14.67
N SER A 245 -20.07 -20.26 -13.47
CA SER A 245 -21.38 -19.61 -13.34
C SER A 245 -21.36 -18.13 -13.76
N ALA A 246 -20.27 -17.42 -13.45
CA ALA A 246 -20.04 -16.04 -13.90
C ALA A 246 -19.79 -15.98 -15.42
N GLU A 247 -18.87 -16.82 -15.90
CA GLU A 247 -18.48 -16.86 -17.31
C GLU A 247 -19.65 -17.28 -18.23
N ARG A 248 -20.48 -18.23 -17.81
CA ARG A 248 -21.67 -18.63 -18.58
C ARG A 248 -22.59 -17.44 -18.89
N ILE A 249 -22.74 -16.50 -17.93
CA ILE A 249 -23.60 -15.32 -18.16
C ILE A 249 -22.94 -14.36 -19.14
N ILE A 250 -21.63 -14.13 -19.00
CA ILE A 250 -20.90 -13.22 -19.91
C ILE A 250 -20.76 -13.81 -21.30
N SER A 251 -20.54 -15.13 -21.42
CA SER A 251 -20.40 -15.81 -22.70
C SER A 251 -21.60 -15.63 -23.61
N PHE A 252 -22.81 -15.38 -23.06
CA PHE A 252 -23.99 -15.04 -23.86
C PHE A 252 -23.95 -13.65 -24.49
N SER A 253 -23.13 -12.72 -23.95
CA SER A 253 -23.09 -11.33 -24.44
C SER A 253 -22.57 -11.23 -25.87
N MET A 254 -21.48 -11.96 -26.20
CA MET A 254 -20.91 -11.95 -27.55
C MET A 254 -21.84 -12.54 -28.62
N PRO A 255 -22.44 -13.75 -28.47
CA PRO A 255 -23.40 -14.28 -29.43
C PRO A 255 -24.63 -13.39 -29.60
N ILE A 256 -25.18 -12.82 -28.53
CA ILE A 256 -26.36 -11.92 -28.64
C ILE A 256 -25.98 -10.65 -29.41
N MET A 257 -24.82 -10.07 -29.15
CA MET A 257 -24.34 -8.92 -29.89
C MET A 257 -24.14 -9.26 -31.37
N GLN A 258 -23.48 -10.40 -31.67
CA GLN A 258 -23.26 -10.87 -33.04
C GLN A 258 -24.58 -11.11 -33.78
N LEU A 259 -25.56 -11.73 -33.10
CA LEU A 259 -26.91 -11.92 -33.64
C LEU A 259 -27.55 -10.56 -33.96
N THR A 260 -27.43 -9.58 -33.08
CA THR A 260 -27.95 -8.23 -33.28
C THR A 260 -27.30 -7.54 -34.47
N VAL A 261 -25.96 -7.65 -34.60
CA VAL A 261 -25.20 -7.12 -35.76
C VAL A 261 -25.77 -7.72 -37.06
N TYR A 262 -25.85 -9.05 -37.13
CA TYR A 262 -26.36 -9.71 -38.34
C TYR A 262 -27.84 -9.40 -38.60
N ALA A 263 -28.67 -9.32 -37.56
CA ALA A 263 -30.08 -8.93 -37.74
C ALA A 263 -30.19 -7.50 -38.30
N CYS A 264 -29.37 -6.57 -37.82
CA CYS A 264 -29.29 -5.21 -38.39
C CYS A 264 -28.83 -5.22 -39.84
N ILE A 265 -27.73 -5.93 -40.16
CA ILE A 265 -27.19 -6.03 -41.51
C ILE A 265 -28.25 -6.62 -42.46
N LEU A 266 -28.89 -7.73 -42.10
CA LEU A 266 -29.93 -8.36 -42.89
C LEU A 266 -31.13 -7.44 -43.09
N SER A 267 -31.61 -6.78 -42.02
CA SER A 267 -32.74 -5.86 -42.10
C SER A 267 -32.45 -4.66 -43.01
N ILE A 268 -31.30 -4.01 -42.83
CA ILE A 268 -30.89 -2.87 -43.64
C ILE A 268 -30.63 -3.26 -45.07
N SER A 269 -30.01 -4.43 -45.33
CA SER A 269 -29.79 -4.95 -46.68
C SER A 269 -31.11 -5.27 -47.38
N TRP A 270 -32.04 -5.95 -46.70
CA TRP A 270 -33.34 -6.33 -47.28
C TRP A 270 -34.21 -5.11 -47.59
N PHE A 271 -34.44 -4.25 -46.60
CA PHE A 271 -35.28 -3.06 -46.81
C PHE A 271 -34.59 -2.04 -47.71
N GLY A 272 -33.25 -1.88 -47.60
CA GLY A 272 -32.46 -1.01 -48.48
C GLY A 272 -32.48 -1.47 -49.93
N ALA A 273 -32.25 -2.77 -50.21
CA ALA A 273 -32.35 -3.32 -51.55
C ALA A 273 -33.76 -3.11 -52.14
N LYS A 274 -34.83 -3.35 -51.36
CA LYS A 274 -36.21 -3.08 -51.77
C LYS A 274 -36.43 -1.60 -52.12
N MET A 275 -35.83 -0.67 -51.38
CA MET A 275 -35.92 0.76 -51.66
C MET A 275 -35.15 1.16 -52.92
N ILE A 276 -33.98 0.57 -53.16
CA ILE A 276 -33.16 0.83 -54.35
C ILE A 276 -33.85 0.33 -55.60
N VAL A 277 -34.32 -0.95 -55.60
CA VAL A 277 -35.05 -1.54 -56.73
C VAL A 277 -36.36 -0.80 -56.99
N GLY A 278 -37.06 -0.36 -55.93
CA GLY A 278 -38.28 0.43 -56.04
C GLY A 278 -38.06 1.93 -56.33
N GLN A 279 -36.82 2.37 -56.52
CA GLN A 279 -36.44 3.78 -56.79
C GLN A 279 -37.03 4.78 -55.76
N THR A 280 -37.13 4.36 -54.49
CA THR A 280 -37.76 5.16 -53.41
C THR A 280 -36.76 6.03 -52.63
N GLY A 281 -35.69 6.50 -53.29
CA GLY A 281 -34.81 7.52 -52.75
C GLY A 281 -33.64 7.02 -51.88
N LEU A 282 -33.16 5.78 -52.10
CA LEU A 282 -31.91 5.27 -51.54
C LEU A 282 -30.96 4.84 -52.65
N THR A 283 -29.67 5.15 -52.53
CA THR A 283 -28.64 4.76 -53.49
C THR A 283 -27.82 3.56 -52.97
N THR A 284 -27.05 2.91 -53.83
CA THR A 284 -26.17 1.78 -53.48
C THR A 284 -25.05 2.21 -52.54
N GLY A 285 -24.49 3.41 -52.80
CA GLY A 285 -23.45 3.98 -51.92
C GLY A 285 -23.97 4.30 -50.51
N GLU A 286 -25.16 4.89 -50.43
CA GLU A 286 -25.84 5.19 -49.15
C GLU A 286 -26.12 3.91 -48.36
N LEU A 287 -26.54 2.82 -48.99
CA LEU A 287 -26.74 1.53 -48.34
C LEU A 287 -25.42 1.02 -47.76
N THR A 288 -24.33 1.11 -48.51
CA THR A 288 -22.98 0.70 -48.04
C THR A 288 -22.53 1.51 -46.83
N SER A 289 -22.84 2.81 -46.81
CA SER A 289 -22.54 3.67 -45.64
C SER A 289 -23.36 3.27 -44.43
N LEU A 290 -24.64 2.98 -44.58
CA LEU A 290 -25.49 2.52 -43.48
C LEU A 290 -24.98 1.20 -42.88
N LEU A 291 -24.51 0.25 -43.72
CA LEU A 291 -23.91 -1.01 -43.25
C LEU A 291 -22.61 -0.75 -42.45
N SER A 292 -21.81 0.22 -42.84
CA SER A 292 -20.61 0.64 -42.10
C SER A 292 -20.97 1.24 -40.74
N TYR A 293 -22.06 2.03 -40.67
CA TYR A 293 -22.52 2.60 -39.39
C TYR A 293 -23.08 1.56 -38.43
N VAL A 294 -23.65 0.41 -38.90
CA VAL A 294 -24.02 -0.71 -38.03
C VAL A 294 -22.86 -1.10 -37.13
N MET A 295 -21.69 -1.33 -37.75
CA MET A 295 -20.49 -1.77 -37.01
C MET A 295 -20.04 -0.70 -36.02
N ASN A 296 -19.96 0.57 -36.44
CA ASN A 296 -19.50 1.67 -35.55
C ASN A 296 -20.43 1.86 -34.35
N ILE A 297 -21.77 1.84 -34.54
CA ILE A 297 -22.76 2.04 -33.49
C ILE A 297 -22.69 0.88 -32.46
N LEU A 298 -22.70 -0.35 -32.95
CA LEU A 298 -22.73 -1.53 -32.07
C LEU A 298 -21.41 -1.75 -31.32
N MET A 299 -20.29 -1.51 -32.00
CA MET A 299 -18.95 -1.54 -31.34
C MET A 299 -18.81 -0.45 -30.26
N SER A 300 -19.33 0.76 -30.52
CA SER A 300 -19.28 1.84 -29.50
C SER A 300 -20.11 1.50 -28.26
N LEU A 301 -21.25 0.83 -28.42
CA LEU A 301 -22.07 0.39 -27.29
C LEU A 301 -21.37 -0.70 -26.46
N MET A 302 -20.64 -1.61 -27.13
CA MET A 302 -19.82 -2.61 -26.45
C MET A 302 -18.67 -1.99 -25.66
N MET A 303 -17.96 -1.00 -26.25
CA MET A 303 -16.90 -0.28 -25.55
C MET A 303 -17.43 0.43 -24.30
N LEU A 304 -18.61 1.03 -24.36
CA LEU A 304 -19.24 1.69 -23.21
C LEU A 304 -19.54 0.69 -22.08
N SER A 305 -19.99 -0.52 -22.41
CA SER A 305 -20.22 -1.59 -21.42
C SER A 305 -18.93 -1.99 -20.70
N MET A 306 -17.84 -2.12 -21.44
CA MET A 306 -16.53 -2.48 -20.86
C MET A 306 -16.01 -1.41 -19.88
N VAL A 307 -16.21 -0.13 -20.21
CA VAL A 307 -15.83 0.98 -19.32
C VAL A 307 -16.61 0.95 -18.01
N LEU A 308 -17.92 0.69 -18.05
CA LEU A 308 -18.74 0.60 -16.83
C LEU A 308 -18.22 -0.46 -15.86
N VAL A 309 -17.82 -1.63 -16.36
CA VAL A 309 -17.22 -2.69 -15.53
C VAL A 309 -15.91 -2.20 -14.90
N MET A 310 -15.03 -1.59 -15.68
CA MET A 310 -13.73 -1.15 -15.21
C MET A 310 -13.81 -0.01 -14.20
N VAL A 311 -14.68 0.98 -14.42
CA VAL A 311 -14.93 2.07 -13.46
C VAL A 311 -15.44 1.51 -12.13
N THR A 312 -16.31 0.49 -12.16
CA THR A 312 -16.80 -0.15 -10.95
C THR A 312 -15.69 -0.87 -10.17
N GLN A 313 -14.77 -1.54 -10.86
CA GLN A 313 -13.61 -2.18 -10.24
C GLN A 313 -12.65 -1.15 -9.64
N SER A 314 -12.44 -0.04 -10.32
CA SER A 314 -11.54 1.02 -9.87
C SER A 314 -12.10 1.84 -8.70
N ALA A 315 -13.43 1.83 -8.47
CA ALA A 315 -14.05 2.53 -7.35
C ALA A 315 -13.56 2.01 -5.99
N ALA A 316 -13.30 0.71 -5.86
CA ALA A 316 -12.74 0.13 -4.63
C ALA A 316 -11.28 0.57 -4.40
N ALA A 317 -10.47 0.67 -5.45
CA ALA A 317 -9.11 1.19 -5.37
C ALA A 317 -9.12 2.68 -5.00
N ALA A 318 -10.03 3.46 -5.58
CA ALA A 318 -10.22 4.87 -5.26
C ALA A 318 -10.52 5.08 -3.76
N GLN A 319 -11.45 4.31 -3.21
CA GLN A 319 -11.78 4.38 -1.79
C GLN A 319 -10.56 4.09 -0.90
N ARG A 320 -9.77 3.05 -1.21
CA ARG A 320 -8.56 2.72 -0.43
C ARG A 320 -7.47 3.79 -0.52
N ILE A 321 -7.35 4.49 -1.65
CA ILE A 321 -6.44 5.62 -1.81
C ILE A 321 -6.93 6.81 -1.01
N GLU A 322 -8.23 7.13 -1.06
CA GLU A 322 -8.84 8.23 -0.28
C GLU A 322 -8.67 8.00 1.22
N GLU A 323 -8.84 6.77 1.71
CA GLU A 323 -8.57 6.42 3.12
C GLU A 323 -7.15 6.81 3.55
N VAL A 324 -6.13 6.60 2.68
CA VAL A 324 -4.76 7.01 3.00
C VAL A 324 -4.59 8.53 2.95
N LEU A 325 -5.18 9.20 1.97
CA LEU A 325 -5.03 10.66 1.83
C LEU A 325 -5.79 11.45 2.91
N GLU A 326 -6.86 10.88 3.46
CA GLU A 326 -7.71 11.51 4.48
C GLU A 326 -7.27 11.20 5.92
N GLU A 327 -6.54 10.12 6.12
CA GLU A 327 -6.06 9.75 7.45
C GLU A 327 -5.16 10.84 8.01
N GLN A 328 -5.40 11.19 9.27
CA GLN A 328 -4.60 12.18 10.00
C GLN A 328 -3.70 11.47 11.00
N PRO A 329 -2.47 11.94 11.21
CA PRO A 329 -1.62 11.43 12.27
C PRO A 329 -2.24 11.72 13.63
N ASP A 330 -2.30 10.70 14.50
CA ASP A 330 -2.81 10.84 15.85
C ASP A 330 -1.83 11.61 16.75
N ILE A 331 -0.54 11.58 16.42
CA ILE A 331 0.53 12.22 17.19
C ILE A 331 1.11 13.36 16.37
N THR A 332 0.97 14.56 16.89
CA THR A 332 1.50 15.80 16.30
C THR A 332 2.16 16.65 17.36
N SER A 333 3.06 17.54 16.96
CA SER A 333 3.65 18.54 17.84
C SER A 333 2.62 19.64 18.14
N PRO A 334 2.48 20.07 19.41
CA PRO A 334 1.61 21.21 19.74
C PRO A 334 2.20 22.53 19.23
N GLU A 335 1.35 23.56 19.05
CA GLU A 335 1.79 24.88 18.52
C GLU A 335 2.91 25.52 19.38
N ASN A 336 2.86 25.35 20.72
CA ASN A 336 3.86 25.86 21.66
C ASN A 336 4.73 24.70 22.20
N ALA A 337 5.26 23.88 21.32
CA ALA A 337 6.04 22.71 21.70
C ALA A 337 7.36 23.07 22.38
N VAL A 338 7.70 22.33 23.44
CA VAL A 338 9.02 22.40 24.09
C VAL A 338 10.04 21.71 23.19
N LYS A 339 11.10 22.42 22.80
CA LYS A 339 12.12 21.94 21.85
C LYS A 339 13.38 21.38 22.50
N THR A 340 13.49 21.40 23.82
CA THR A 340 14.71 20.95 24.51
C THR A 340 14.34 20.04 25.66
N VAL A 341 14.88 18.82 25.66
CA VAL A 341 14.78 17.89 26.77
C VAL A 341 15.92 18.21 27.74
N LYS A 342 15.57 18.53 28.99
CA LYS A 342 16.52 19.01 30.00
C LYS A 342 17.51 17.92 30.41
N ASP A 343 16.99 16.78 30.83
CA ASP A 343 17.76 15.64 31.34
C ASP A 343 17.10 14.32 30.99
N GLY A 344 17.68 13.20 31.42
CA GLY A 344 17.18 11.86 31.12
C GLY A 344 16.24 11.28 32.17
N SER A 345 15.67 12.09 33.09
CA SER A 345 14.66 11.56 34.05
C SER A 345 13.39 11.13 33.32
N VAL A 346 12.78 10.05 33.80
CA VAL A 346 11.53 9.52 33.23
C VAL A 346 10.55 9.19 34.36
N ASP A 347 9.37 9.80 34.30
CA ASP A 347 8.30 9.60 35.27
C ASP A 347 7.05 9.07 34.59
N PHE A 348 6.46 8.02 35.16
CA PHE A 348 5.12 7.54 34.82
C PHE A 348 4.22 7.84 36.01
N SER A 349 3.12 8.54 35.80
CA SER A 349 2.15 8.88 36.83
C SER A 349 0.79 8.29 36.48
N HIS A 350 0.38 7.23 37.20
CA HIS A 350 -0.88 6.50 37.03
C HIS A 350 -1.20 6.16 35.57
N VAL A 351 -0.20 5.67 34.81
CA VAL A 351 -0.32 5.44 33.39
C VAL A 351 -1.12 4.18 33.07
N THR A 352 -2.16 4.36 32.26
CA THR A 352 -2.92 3.28 31.66
C THR A 352 -2.83 3.40 30.15
N PHE A 353 -2.60 2.28 29.45
CA PHE A 353 -2.47 2.26 28.00
C PHE A 353 -3.18 1.06 27.38
N ALA A 354 -3.92 1.31 26.30
CA ALA A 354 -4.55 0.28 25.45
C ALA A 354 -4.32 0.59 23.96
N TYR A 355 -4.00 -0.42 23.18
CA TYR A 355 -3.97 -0.29 21.73
C TYR A 355 -5.40 -0.18 21.18
N GLN A 356 -5.66 0.77 20.30
CA GLN A 356 -6.99 1.02 19.72
C GLN A 356 -7.59 -0.22 19.02
N GLN A 357 -6.75 -1.08 18.43
CA GLN A 357 -7.18 -2.28 17.70
C GLN A 357 -7.53 -3.48 18.61
N ARG A 358 -7.11 -3.49 19.87
CA ARG A 358 -7.33 -4.61 20.81
C ARG A 358 -8.50 -4.32 21.75
N SER A 359 -9.74 -4.44 21.26
CA SER A 359 -10.97 -4.47 22.08
C SER A 359 -11.02 -3.56 23.34
N GLY A 360 -10.24 -2.49 23.37
CA GLY A 360 -10.18 -1.53 24.48
C GLY A 360 -9.63 -2.07 25.80
N LYS A 361 -9.12 -3.32 25.87
CA LYS A 361 -8.52 -3.85 27.11
C LYS A 361 -7.15 -3.20 27.32
N PRO A 362 -6.89 -2.63 28.50
CA PRO A 362 -5.59 -2.05 28.81
C PRO A 362 -4.49 -3.12 28.79
N VAL A 363 -3.38 -2.79 28.17
CA VAL A 363 -2.15 -3.61 28.17
C VAL A 363 -1.17 -3.15 29.26
N LEU A 364 -1.29 -1.90 29.70
CA LEU A 364 -0.66 -1.35 30.91
C LEU A 364 -1.75 -0.73 31.78
N SER A 365 -1.69 -0.98 33.09
CA SER A 365 -2.69 -0.53 34.04
C SER A 365 -2.03 0.05 35.28
N ASP A 366 -2.30 1.34 35.56
CA ASP A 366 -1.87 2.05 36.74
C ASP A 366 -0.37 1.92 37.01
N ILE A 367 0.44 2.28 36.01
CA ILE A 367 1.90 2.27 36.10
C ILE A 367 2.37 3.56 36.78
N ASP A 368 3.08 3.42 37.88
CA ASP A 368 3.70 4.50 38.64
C ASP A 368 5.17 4.20 38.85
N LEU A 369 6.07 5.01 38.24
CA LEU A 369 7.52 4.79 38.20
C LEU A 369 8.26 6.12 38.18
N HIS A 370 9.37 6.16 38.90
CA HIS A 370 10.29 7.29 38.87
C HIS A 370 11.72 6.82 38.61
N ILE A 371 12.30 7.28 37.50
CA ILE A 371 13.66 6.95 37.03
C ILE A 371 14.50 8.23 37.02
N HIS A 372 15.63 8.22 37.72
CA HIS A 372 16.52 9.36 37.76
C HIS A 372 17.39 9.47 36.50
N SER A 373 17.82 10.70 36.18
CA SER A 373 18.70 10.91 35.04
C SER A 373 20.06 10.20 35.25
N GLY A 374 20.52 9.49 34.24
CA GLY A 374 21.79 8.73 34.26
C GLY A 374 21.65 7.30 34.81
N GLU A 375 20.49 6.93 35.36
CA GLU A 375 20.26 5.62 35.95
C GLU A 375 20.16 4.52 34.87
N THR A 376 20.64 3.33 35.20
CA THR A 376 20.49 2.14 34.35
C THR A 376 19.39 1.25 34.91
N ILE A 377 18.31 1.09 34.15
CA ILE A 377 17.13 0.32 34.56
C ILE A 377 17.05 -0.96 33.72
N GLY A 378 17.02 -2.11 34.42
CA GLY A 378 16.64 -3.38 33.81
C GLY A 378 15.11 -3.51 33.79
N VAL A 379 14.53 -4.03 32.71
CA VAL A 379 13.09 -4.33 32.63
C VAL A 379 12.91 -5.80 32.30
N MET A 380 12.26 -6.54 33.19
CA MET A 380 11.97 -7.95 33.01
C MET A 380 10.48 -8.27 33.22
N GLY A 381 10.10 -9.47 32.84
CA GLY A 381 8.73 -10.01 32.98
C GLY A 381 8.44 -11.06 31.93
N GLY A 382 7.39 -11.80 32.11
CA GLY A 382 6.99 -12.87 31.18
C GLY A 382 6.69 -12.39 29.75
N THR A 383 6.60 -13.31 28.82
CA THR A 383 6.15 -13.00 27.46
C THR A 383 4.74 -12.43 27.50
N GLY A 384 4.53 -11.28 26.85
CA GLY A 384 3.22 -10.60 26.88
C GLY A 384 3.00 -9.67 28.08
N SER A 385 3.98 -9.47 28.97
CA SER A 385 3.86 -8.54 30.12
C SER A 385 3.90 -7.04 29.74
N SER A 386 3.91 -6.71 28.45
CA SER A 386 3.84 -5.35 27.89
C SER A 386 5.08 -4.46 28.07
N LYS A 387 6.28 -5.07 28.18
CA LYS A 387 7.57 -4.35 28.31
C LYS A 387 7.82 -3.38 27.17
N SER A 388 7.71 -3.84 25.92
CA SER A 388 7.90 -2.98 24.71
C SER A 388 6.84 -1.88 24.62
N SER A 389 5.61 -2.15 25.10
CA SER A 389 4.56 -1.12 25.16
C SER A 389 4.92 -0.01 26.13
N LEU A 390 5.49 -0.35 27.32
CA LEU A 390 5.94 0.62 28.30
C LEU A 390 6.98 1.59 27.71
N VAL A 391 8.03 1.06 27.13
CA VAL A 391 9.13 1.90 26.60
C VAL A 391 8.71 2.71 25.37
N SER A 392 7.73 2.22 24.59
CA SER A 392 7.20 2.95 23.44
C SER A 392 6.48 4.25 23.81
N LEU A 393 6.01 4.37 25.05
CA LEU A 393 5.38 5.60 25.57
C LEU A 393 6.41 6.70 25.88
N ILE A 394 7.66 6.34 26.24
CA ILE A 394 8.72 7.29 26.57
C ILE A 394 9.11 8.14 25.37
N SER A 395 9.28 7.50 24.20
CA SER A 395 9.58 8.18 22.93
C SER A 395 8.33 8.68 22.19
N ARG A 396 7.17 8.61 22.86
CA ARG A 396 5.88 8.99 22.28
C ARG A 396 5.62 8.36 20.91
N LEU A 397 5.84 7.03 20.78
CA LEU A 397 5.39 6.26 19.62
C LEU A 397 3.87 6.03 19.70
N TYR A 398 3.33 6.02 20.92
CA TYR A 398 1.90 6.01 21.24
C TYR A 398 1.64 6.99 22.38
N ASP A 399 0.45 7.56 22.44
CA ASP A 399 -0.01 8.36 23.57
C ASP A 399 -0.74 7.48 24.60
N VAL A 400 -0.64 7.83 25.89
CA VAL A 400 -1.31 7.13 26.98
C VAL A 400 -2.83 7.29 26.91
N THR A 401 -3.56 6.27 27.37
CA THR A 401 -5.03 6.34 27.47
C THR A 401 -5.46 7.14 28.71
N ALA A 402 -4.71 7.02 29.81
CA ALA A 402 -4.90 7.80 31.05
C ALA A 402 -3.56 7.97 31.75
N GLY A 403 -3.45 8.97 32.60
CA GLY A 403 -2.20 9.35 33.27
C GLY A 403 -1.28 10.19 32.38
N GLU A 404 -0.02 10.29 32.76
CA GLU A 404 1.00 11.04 32.01
C GLU A 404 2.37 10.38 32.11
N VAL A 405 3.15 10.54 31.02
CA VAL A 405 4.57 10.19 30.97
C VAL A 405 5.35 11.49 30.82
N ARG A 406 6.36 11.68 31.67
CA ARG A 406 7.26 12.85 31.63
C ARG A 406 8.69 12.42 31.34
N VAL A 407 9.37 13.21 30.54
CA VAL A 407 10.82 13.08 30.28
C VAL A 407 11.46 14.42 30.57
N GLY A 408 12.52 14.45 31.38
CA GLY A 408 13.13 15.71 31.83
C GLY A 408 12.16 16.61 32.59
N GLY A 409 11.17 16.03 33.30
CA GLY A 409 10.15 16.72 34.08
C GLY A 409 8.98 17.31 33.28
N VAL A 410 8.95 17.16 31.94
CA VAL A 410 7.88 17.68 31.05
C VAL A 410 7.11 16.53 30.42
N ASP A 411 5.78 16.62 30.38
CA ASP A 411 4.92 15.65 29.71
C ASP A 411 5.30 15.48 28.23
N VAL A 412 5.48 14.24 27.78
CA VAL A 412 5.89 13.90 26.41
C VAL A 412 4.98 14.49 25.34
N ARG A 413 3.71 14.75 25.67
CA ARG A 413 2.73 15.38 24.76
C ARG A 413 2.97 16.86 24.53
N LYS A 414 3.75 17.52 25.38
CA LYS A 414 4.09 18.96 25.26
C LYS A 414 5.35 19.23 24.49
N TYR A 415 6.13 18.19 24.18
CA TYR A 415 7.32 18.32 23.37
C TYR A 415 7.01 18.41 21.88
N ASP A 416 7.92 19.06 21.15
CA ASP A 416 8.07 18.81 19.73
C ASP A 416 8.50 17.35 19.53
N VAL A 417 7.80 16.62 18.65
CA VAL A 417 7.95 15.17 18.49
C VAL A 417 9.38 14.81 18.02
N GLU A 418 9.94 15.61 17.12
CA GLU A 418 11.29 15.42 16.61
C GLU A 418 12.32 15.62 17.74
N SER A 419 12.22 16.73 18.44
CA SER A 419 13.13 17.06 19.56
C SER A 419 13.08 16.03 20.69
N LEU A 420 11.90 15.48 21.01
CA LEU A 420 11.78 14.40 21.98
C LEU A 420 12.45 13.12 21.48
N ARG A 421 12.20 12.72 20.24
CA ARG A 421 12.76 11.51 19.64
C ARG A 421 14.25 11.62 19.37
N ASP A 422 14.80 12.82 19.27
CA ASP A 422 16.24 13.03 19.23
C ASP A 422 16.89 12.83 20.59
N ALA A 423 16.22 13.23 21.67
CA ALA A 423 16.68 13.01 23.03
C ALA A 423 16.45 11.59 23.55
N VAL A 424 15.47 10.85 23.00
CA VAL A 424 15.12 9.48 23.38
C VAL A 424 15.43 8.54 22.21
N SER A 425 16.52 7.81 22.28
CA SER A 425 16.92 6.84 21.26
C SER A 425 16.42 5.44 21.61
N VAL A 426 15.88 4.73 20.62
CA VAL A 426 15.32 3.39 20.81
C VAL A 426 15.96 2.41 19.83
N VAL A 427 16.50 1.31 20.36
CA VAL A 427 16.86 0.13 19.58
C VAL A 427 15.73 -0.88 19.73
N LEU A 428 14.96 -1.07 18.66
CA LEU A 428 13.78 -1.93 18.66
C LEU A 428 14.16 -3.42 18.63
N GLN A 429 13.30 -4.29 19.13
CA GLN A 429 13.45 -5.75 19.09
C GLN A 429 13.73 -6.27 17.66
N ASN A 430 12.98 -5.77 16.68
CA ASN A 430 13.21 -6.07 15.28
C ASN A 430 14.20 -5.09 14.66
N ASN A 431 15.46 -5.47 14.62
CA ASN A 431 16.54 -4.67 14.08
C ASN A 431 16.53 -4.66 12.55
N VAL A 432 16.37 -3.48 11.95
CA VAL A 432 16.33 -3.30 10.49
C VAL A 432 17.49 -2.42 10.04
N LEU A 433 18.23 -2.90 9.03
CA LEU A 433 19.22 -2.13 8.30
C LEU A 433 18.68 -1.82 6.89
N PHE A 434 19.04 -0.63 6.41
CA PHE A 434 18.69 -0.19 5.06
C PHE A 434 19.78 -0.58 4.06
N SER A 435 19.40 -0.69 2.79
CA SER A 435 20.39 -0.88 1.74
C SER A 435 21.27 0.36 1.59
N GLY A 436 22.59 0.17 1.59
CA GLY A 436 23.58 1.23 1.57
C GLY A 436 24.85 0.76 2.26
N THR A 437 25.82 1.64 2.47
CA THR A 437 27.05 1.31 3.21
C THR A 437 26.78 1.19 4.71
N ILE A 438 27.74 0.67 5.47
CA ILE A 438 27.68 0.71 6.95
C ILE A 438 27.64 2.16 7.42
N TYR A 439 28.45 3.07 6.83
CA TYR A 439 28.37 4.50 7.14
C TYR A 439 26.99 5.10 6.91
N ASP A 440 26.34 4.78 5.77
CA ASP A 440 24.99 5.27 5.49
C ASP A 440 24.00 4.81 6.56
N ASN A 441 24.12 3.55 7.00
CA ASN A 441 23.28 3.01 8.06
C ASN A 441 23.53 3.65 9.43
N LEU A 442 24.77 3.98 9.75
CA LEU A 442 25.13 4.66 11.01
C LEU A 442 24.64 6.11 11.03
N ARG A 443 24.74 6.82 9.90
CA ARG A 443 24.29 8.22 9.76
C ARG A 443 22.78 8.40 9.85
N TRP A 444 22.00 7.34 9.88
CA TRP A 444 20.58 7.43 10.31
C TRP A 444 20.44 7.88 11.77
N GLY A 445 21.45 7.67 12.60
CA GLY A 445 21.50 8.20 13.97
C GLY A 445 21.83 9.68 14.01
N ASN A 446 22.77 10.13 13.16
CA ASN A 446 23.16 11.53 13.00
C ASN A 446 23.73 11.71 11.59
N GLU A 447 23.01 12.41 10.72
CA GLU A 447 23.41 12.62 9.32
C GLU A 447 24.74 13.36 9.14
N ASN A 448 25.09 14.21 10.11
CA ASN A 448 26.31 15.00 10.12
C ASN A 448 27.49 14.32 10.84
N ALA A 449 27.32 13.04 11.24
CA ALA A 449 28.37 12.32 11.93
C ALA A 449 29.60 12.13 11.05
N THR A 450 30.79 12.47 11.60
CA THR A 450 32.06 12.20 10.93
C THR A 450 32.37 10.71 10.94
N ASP A 451 33.29 10.28 10.07
CA ASP A 451 33.75 8.88 10.02
C ASP A 451 34.34 8.44 11.38
N GLU A 452 35.05 9.33 12.08
CA GLU A 452 35.61 9.07 13.40
C GLU A 452 34.52 8.85 14.45
N GLN A 453 33.45 9.66 14.44
CA GLN A 453 32.30 9.48 15.33
C GLN A 453 31.56 8.16 15.04
N CYS A 454 31.40 7.80 13.77
CA CYS A 454 30.83 6.51 13.37
C CYS A 454 31.68 5.33 13.88
N ARG A 455 33.00 5.41 13.75
CA ARG A 455 33.92 4.38 14.24
C ARG A 455 33.90 4.29 15.77
N GLU A 456 33.83 5.41 16.46
CA GLU A 456 33.78 5.44 17.93
C GLU A 456 32.47 4.78 18.41
N ALA A 457 31.32 5.14 17.83
CA ALA A 457 30.04 4.49 18.15
C ALA A 457 30.09 2.98 17.89
N CYS A 458 30.75 2.54 16.82
CA CYS A 458 30.95 1.11 16.53
C CYS A 458 31.88 0.42 17.55
N ARG A 459 32.91 1.09 18.07
CA ARG A 459 33.73 0.54 19.15
C ARG A 459 32.92 0.33 20.42
N LEU A 460 32.12 1.34 20.82
CA LEU A 460 31.24 1.23 21.99
C LEU A 460 30.21 0.10 21.85
N ALA A 461 29.75 -0.17 20.63
CA ALA A 461 28.85 -1.25 20.33
C ALA A 461 29.56 -2.58 19.99
N CYS A 462 30.88 -2.67 20.14
CA CYS A 462 31.74 -3.80 19.75
C CYS A 462 31.49 -4.24 18.29
N ALA A 463 31.14 -3.31 17.41
CA ALA A 463 30.87 -3.59 16.00
C ALA A 463 32.11 -3.47 15.11
N ASP A 464 33.10 -2.68 15.50
CA ASP A 464 34.34 -2.46 14.77
C ASP A 464 35.14 -3.75 14.53
N GLU A 465 35.14 -4.69 15.48
CA GLU A 465 35.85 -5.97 15.39
C GLU A 465 35.46 -6.78 14.14
N PHE A 466 34.20 -6.82 13.78
CA PHE A 466 33.76 -7.55 12.58
C PHE A 466 33.79 -6.66 11.33
N ILE A 467 33.57 -5.35 11.45
CA ILE A 467 33.63 -4.41 10.35
C ILE A 467 35.03 -4.36 9.73
N GLU A 468 36.07 -4.32 10.57
CA GLU A 468 37.45 -4.32 10.11
C GLU A 468 37.86 -5.61 9.36
N ARG A 469 37.12 -6.70 9.53
CA ARG A 469 37.31 -7.98 8.79
C ARG A 469 36.67 -7.96 7.41
N PHE A 470 35.77 -7.03 7.13
CA PHE A 470 35.17 -6.93 5.80
C PHE A 470 36.17 -6.32 4.81
N PRO A 471 36.19 -6.77 3.53
CA PRO A 471 37.10 -6.25 2.52
C PRO A 471 37.00 -4.73 2.33
N GLU A 472 35.78 -4.18 2.37
CA GLU A 472 35.51 -2.75 2.19
C GLU A 472 35.29 -2.02 3.53
N LYS A 473 35.47 -2.71 4.67
CA LYS A 473 35.32 -2.18 6.02
C LYS A 473 33.98 -1.42 6.17
N TYR A 474 33.99 -0.18 6.59
CA TYR A 474 32.81 0.67 6.78
C TYR A 474 32.08 1.04 5.47
N ASN A 475 32.73 0.89 4.30
CA ASN A 475 32.11 1.05 2.99
C ASN A 475 31.40 -0.23 2.50
N THR A 476 31.49 -1.33 3.26
CA THR A 476 30.78 -2.56 2.96
C THR A 476 29.31 -2.30 2.79
N ARG A 477 28.74 -2.76 1.66
CA ARG A 477 27.36 -2.58 1.33
C ARG A 477 26.48 -3.56 2.11
N ILE A 478 25.50 -3.03 2.81
CA ILE A 478 24.44 -3.77 3.48
C ILE A 478 23.28 -3.96 2.50
N GLU A 479 22.78 -5.18 2.38
CA GLU A 479 21.61 -5.50 1.60
C GLU A 479 20.32 -5.10 2.33
N ARG A 480 19.21 -5.04 1.60
CA ARG A 480 17.90 -4.69 2.15
C ARG A 480 17.54 -5.58 3.33
N GLY A 481 17.29 -4.96 4.49
CA GLY A 481 16.97 -5.69 5.73
C GLY A 481 18.18 -6.33 6.41
N GLY A 482 19.41 -6.09 5.92
CA GLY A 482 20.65 -6.65 6.48
C GLY A 482 20.75 -8.17 6.32
N THR A 483 20.35 -8.71 5.17
CA THR A 483 20.36 -10.15 4.91
C THR A 483 21.75 -10.75 4.80
N ASN A 484 22.75 -9.92 4.50
CA ASN A 484 24.17 -10.29 4.36
C ASN A 484 24.99 -10.11 5.65
N VAL A 485 24.34 -9.82 6.77
CA VAL A 485 25.01 -9.75 8.10
C VAL A 485 24.27 -10.62 9.11
N SER A 486 25.00 -11.15 10.11
CA SER A 486 24.41 -11.99 11.15
C SER A 486 23.49 -11.18 12.08
N GLY A 487 22.61 -11.86 12.82
CA GLY A 487 21.69 -11.22 13.78
C GLY A 487 22.43 -10.36 14.80
N GLY A 488 23.51 -10.89 15.41
CA GLY A 488 24.32 -10.15 16.37
C GLY A 488 25.10 -8.98 15.75
N GLN A 489 25.58 -9.10 14.51
CA GLN A 489 26.18 -7.97 13.78
C GLN A 489 25.16 -6.87 13.52
N LYS A 490 23.93 -7.25 13.10
CA LYS A 490 22.83 -6.33 12.89
C LYS A 490 22.44 -5.58 14.16
N GLN A 491 22.34 -6.28 15.30
CA GLN A 491 22.04 -5.69 16.60
C GLN A 491 23.11 -4.67 16.99
N ARG A 492 24.40 -5.02 16.89
CA ARG A 492 25.50 -4.11 17.22
C ARG A 492 25.54 -2.87 16.34
N LEU A 493 25.24 -2.97 15.04
CA LEU A 493 25.10 -1.81 14.15
C LEU A 493 23.93 -0.89 14.54
N CYS A 494 22.80 -1.48 14.95
CA CYS A 494 21.64 -0.70 15.43
C CYS A 494 21.93 0.00 16.77
N ILE A 495 22.70 -0.64 17.67
CA ILE A 495 23.17 -0.01 18.91
C ILE A 495 24.10 1.15 18.57
N ALA A 496 25.08 0.97 17.69
CA ALA A 496 25.99 2.03 17.26
C ALA A 496 25.23 3.23 16.66
N ARG A 497 24.22 2.96 15.82
CA ARG A 497 23.31 3.98 15.27
C ARG A 497 22.61 4.77 16.38
N ALA A 498 22.12 4.10 17.41
CA ALA A 498 21.42 4.74 18.52
C ALA A 498 22.37 5.60 19.37
N LEU A 499 23.62 5.16 19.57
CA LEU A 499 24.66 5.90 20.31
C LEU A 499 25.07 7.19 19.59
N LEU A 500 25.09 7.20 18.26
CA LEU A 500 25.44 8.40 17.46
C LEU A 500 24.46 9.58 17.66
N LYS A 501 23.26 9.34 18.13
CA LYS A 501 22.32 10.41 18.52
C LYS A 501 22.75 11.16 19.79
N ASN A 502 23.65 10.61 20.59
CA ASN A 502 24.01 11.13 21.90
C ASN A 502 22.79 11.44 22.78
N PRO A 503 21.90 10.45 22.98
CA PRO A 503 20.59 10.66 23.59
C PRO A 503 20.67 10.92 25.09
N LYS A 504 19.63 11.57 25.65
CA LYS A 504 19.40 11.67 27.11
C LYS A 504 18.87 10.37 27.69
N VAL A 505 18.07 9.65 26.92
CA VAL A 505 17.52 8.32 27.29
C VAL A 505 17.81 7.35 26.16
N LEU A 506 18.45 6.22 26.46
CA LEU A 506 18.72 5.12 25.54
C LEU A 506 17.89 3.91 25.94
N ILE A 507 17.04 3.43 25.05
CA ILE A 507 16.19 2.27 25.24
C ILE A 507 16.70 1.13 24.37
N LEU A 508 16.98 -0.02 24.99
CA LEU A 508 17.39 -1.26 24.34
C LEU A 508 16.29 -2.31 24.53
N ASP A 509 15.46 -2.52 23.52
CA ASP A 509 14.35 -3.50 23.59
C ASP A 509 14.81 -4.85 23.02
N ASP A 510 15.22 -5.76 23.90
CA ASP A 510 15.74 -7.12 23.59
C ASP A 510 16.85 -7.11 22.51
N SER A 511 17.64 -6.02 22.50
CA SER A 511 18.55 -5.68 21.41
C SER A 511 19.89 -6.41 21.47
N THR A 512 20.13 -7.20 22.51
CA THR A 512 21.37 -7.99 22.67
C THR A 512 21.11 -9.49 22.70
N SER A 513 19.88 -9.93 22.43
CA SER A 513 19.48 -11.36 22.50
C SER A 513 20.25 -12.27 21.52
N ALA A 514 20.68 -11.76 20.38
CA ALA A 514 21.51 -12.46 19.40
C ALA A 514 23.03 -12.18 19.54
N VAL A 515 23.43 -11.42 20.57
CA VAL A 515 24.82 -11.16 20.91
C VAL A 515 25.26 -12.14 21.99
N ASP A 516 26.48 -12.63 21.93
CA ASP A 516 27.04 -13.50 22.97
C ASP A 516 27.22 -12.74 24.30
N THR A 517 27.19 -13.46 25.42
CA THR A 517 27.19 -12.88 26.76
C THR A 517 28.41 -12.02 27.05
N ALA A 518 29.61 -12.44 26.55
CA ALA A 518 30.85 -11.70 26.77
C ALA A 518 30.83 -10.35 26.01
N THR A 519 30.34 -10.33 24.78
CA THR A 519 30.18 -9.11 23.99
C THR A 519 29.10 -8.20 24.57
N ASP A 520 27.98 -8.76 25.05
CA ASP A 520 26.92 -7.98 25.73
C ASP A 520 27.45 -7.27 26.97
N ALA A 521 28.23 -7.98 27.80
CA ALA A 521 28.87 -7.38 28.97
C ALA A 521 29.83 -6.22 28.62
N LYS A 522 30.64 -6.38 27.54
CA LYS A 522 31.52 -5.30 27.04
C LYS A 522 30.74 -4.08 26.58
N ILE A 523 29.62 -4.29 25.86
CA ILE A 523 28.76 -3.19 25.40
C ILE A 523 28.16 -2.44 26.58
N ARG A 524 27.68 -3.14 27.61
CA ARG A 524 27.10 -2.53 28.81
C ARG A 524 28.17 -1.73 29.59
N GLU A 525 29.36 -2.30 29.76
CA GLU A 525 30.49 -1.62 30.42
C GLU A 525 30.92 -0.38 29.63
N ALA A 526 31.03 -0.47 28.31
CA ALA A 526 31.32 0.67 27.45
C ALA A 526 30.29 1.80 27.62
N MET A 527 28.98 1.44 27.62
CA MET A 527 27.92 2.43 27.84
C MET A 527 27.94 3.04 29.23
N ARG A 528 28.30 2.27 30.27
CA ARG A 528 28.44 2.78 31.65
C ARG A 528 29.58 3.81 31.76
N THR A 529 30.71 3.53 31.11
CA THR A 529 31.93 4.33 31.21
C THR A 529 31.87 5.58 30.31
N HIS A 530 31.39 5.45 29.06
CA HIS A 530 31.48 6.53 28.06
C HIS A 530 30.24 7.43 27.99
N ILE A 531 29.06 6.95 28.43
CA ILE A 531 27.84 7.74 28.46
C ILE A 531 27.14 7.68 29.84
N PRO A 532 27.86 8.05 30.94
CA PRO A 532 27.32 7.92 32.29
C PRO A 532 26.09 8.80 32.54
N GLY A 533 26.00 9.96 31.88
CA GLY A 533 24.86 10.88 32.02
C GLY A 533 23.60 10.48 31.24
N THR A 534 23.65 9.45 30.38
CA THR A 534 22.51 8.94 29.66
C THR A 534 21.74 7.93 30.51
N THR A 535 20.44 8.09 30.64
CA THR A 535 19.56 7.08 31.27
C THR A 535 19.41 5.89 30.34
N LYS A 536 19.65 4.67 30.85
CA LYS A 536 19.62 3.45 30.05
C LYS A 536 18.46 2.56 30.52
N ILE A 537 17.59 2.17 29.60
CA ILE A 537 16.47 1.25 29.88
C ILE A 537 16.68 0.00 29.04
N ILE A 538 17.00 -1.11 29.69
CA ILE A 538 17.40 -2.37 29.05
C ILE A 538 16.29 -3.40 29.30
N ILE A 539 15.52 -3.71 28.27
CA ILE A 539 14.61 -4.85 28.29
C ILE A 539 15.42 -6.09 27.91
N ALA A 540 15.49 -7.04 28.81
CA ALA A 540 16.19 -8.29 28.55
C ALA A 540 15.40 -9.52 29.05
N GLN A 541 15.62 -10.64 28.36
CA GLN A 541 15.13 -11.95 28.80
C GLN A 541 16.16 -12.69 29.66
N ARG A 542 17.44 -12.27 29.55
CA ARG A 542 18.54 -12.85 30.33
C ARG A 542 18.81 -11.98 31.55
N ILE A 543 18.89 -12.63 32.72
CA ILE A 543 19.24 -11.95 33.98
C ILE A 543 20.65 -11.35 33.89
N SER A 544 21.59 -12.04 33.24
CA SER A 544 22.98 -11.55 33.03
C SER A 544 23.05 -10.18 32.35
N SER A 545 22.05 -9.80 31.56
CA SER A 545 22.00 -8.49 30.89
C SER A 545 21.51 -7.34 31.78
N ILE A 546 20.87 -7.63 32.91
CA ILE A 546 20.28 -6.63 33.82
C ILE A 546 20.75 -6.74 35.27
N GLN A 547 21.59 -7.70 35.62
CA GLN A 547 22.06 -7.90 36.99
C GLN A 547 22.94 -6.74 37.49
N ASP A 548 23.60 -6.01 36.59
CA ASP A 548 24.44 -4.83 36.91
C ASP A 548 23.65 -3.51 36.80
N ALA A 549 22.34 -3.56 36.65
CA ALA A 549 21.48 -2.39 36.62
C ALA A 549 21.32 -1.78 38.01
N ASP A 550 21.17 -0.44 38.08
CA ASP A 550 20.94 0.25 39.35
C ASP A 550 19.62 -0.22 40.02
N ARG A 551 18.57 -0.37 39.20
CA ARG A 551 17.29 -0.95 39.61
C ARG A 551 16.70 -1.81 38.49
N VAL A 552 15.84 -2.76 38.88
CA VAL A 552 15.12 -3.62 37.95
C VAL A 552 13.62 -3.47 38.17
N LEU A 553 12.93 -3.23 37.07
CA LEU A 553 11.47 -3.24 36.99
C LEU A 553 10.99 -4.64 36.62
N VAL A 554 10.20 -5.24 37.49
CA VAL A 554 9.50 -6.50 37.23
C VAL A 554 8.07 -6.19 36.84
N LEU A 555 7.73 -6.46 35.57
CA LEU A 555 6.38 -6.30 35.03
C LEU A 555 5.66 -7.63 34.99
N ASP A 556 4.45 -7.65 35.56
CA ASP A 556 3.53 -8.78 35.46
C ASP A 556 2.15 -8.34 35.04
N ASN A 557 1.56 -9.00 34.02
CA ASN A 557 0.21 -8.72 33.51
C ASN A 557 -0.08 -7.22 33.28
N GLY A 558 0.91 -6.46 32.79
CA GLY A 558 0.79 -5.04 32.50
C GLY A 558 0.76 -4.13 33.74
N ARG A 559 1.23 -4.61 34.89
CA ARG A 559 1.38 -3.85 36.15
C ARG A 559 2.81 -3.94 36.68
N VAL A 560 3.19 -2.96 37.48
CA VAL A 560 4.44 -3.01 38.24
C VAL A 560 4.27 -4.02 39.38
N ASN A 561 5.02 -5.13 39.32
CA ASN A 561 5.07 -6.11 40.38
C ASN A 561 6.11 -5.70 41.44
N ALA A 562 7.31 -5.26 40.99
CA ALA A 562 8.34 -4.73 41.87
C ALA A 562 9.26 -3.78 41.09
N PHE A 563 9.89 -2.84 41.81
CA PHE A 563 10.90 -1.93 41.26
C PHE A 563 11.94 -1.62 42.35
N ASP A 564 13.08 -2.33 42.30
CA ASP A 564 14.11 -2.24 43.35
C ASP A 564 15.47 -2.68 42.77
N THR A 565 16.50 -2.66 43.63
CA THR A 565 17.83 -3.17 43.25
C THR A 565 17.81 -4.67 43.00
N PRO A 566 18.67 -5.19 42.09
CA PRO A 566 18.74 -6.64 41.82
C PRO A 566 18.92 -7.48 43.08
N GLU A 567 19.76 -7.01 44.03
CA GLU A 567 20.04 -7.68 45.28
C GLU A 567 18.78 -7.81 46.19
N ASN A 568 18.00 -6.74 46.28
CA ASN A 568 16.74 -6.75 47.05
C ASN A 568 15.68 -7.64 46.40
N LEU A 569 15.55 -7.56 45.08
CA LEU A 569 14.62 -8.39 44.31
C LEU A 569 14.93 -9.88 44.47
N LEU A 570 16.20 -10.23 44.50
CA LEU A 570 16.62 -11.63 44.72
C LEU A 570 16.18 -12.15 46.10
N LYS A 571 15.98 -11.27 47.10
CA LYS A 571 15.51 -11.63 48.46
C LYS A 571 13.99 -11.57 48.60
N THR A 572 13.32 -10.68 47.85
CA THR A 572 11.92 -10.29 48.16
C THR A 572 10.92 -10.64 47.05
N ASN A 573 11.39 -10.81 45.78
CA ASN A 573 10.48 -10.98 44.67
C ASN A 573 10.53 -12.39 44.07
N ALA A 574 9.40 -13.10 44.16
CA ALA A 574 9.29 -14.48 43.72
C ALA A 574 9.52 -14.67 42.19
N ILE A 575 9.03 -13.72 41.37
CA ILE A 575 9.20 -13.79 39.90
C ILE A 575 10.69 -13.62 39.55
N TYR A 576 11.36 -12.67 40.17
CA TYR A 576 12.79 -12.43 39.94
C TYR A 576 13.62 -13.63 40.38
N GLN A 577 13.32 -14.22 41.55
CA GLN A 577 13.98 -15.43 42.07
C GLN A 577 13.80 -16.64 41.14
N GLU A 578 12.58 -16.86 40.66
CA GLU A 578 12.26 -17.97 39.75
C GLU A 578 13.09 -17.88 38.45
N VAL A 579 13.11 -16.71 37.79
CA VAL A 579 13.90 -16.50 36.57
C VAL A 579 15.39 -16.61 36.84
N TYR A 580 15.86 -16.04 37.95
CA TYR A 580 17.27 -16.14 38.36
C TYR A 580 17.69 -17.60 38.57
N ASN A 581 16.95 -18.36 39.37
CA ASN A 581 17.24 -19.76 39.66
C ASN A 581 17.15 -20.66 38.41
N SER A 582 16.19 -20.38 37.53
CA SER A 582 16.06 -21.16 36.28
C SER A 582 17.24 -20.96 35.35
N GLN A 583 17.83 -19.77 35.30
CA GLN A 583 18.99 -19.48 34.46
C GLN A 583 20.32 -19.84 35.14
N ALA A 584 20.43 -19.72 36.46
CA ALA A 584 21.61 -20.13 37.23
C ALA A 584 21.70 -21.65 37.39
N GLY A 585 20.53 -22.34 37.52
CA GLY A 585 20.49 -23.79 37.80
C GLY A 585 20.57 -24.69 36.56
N SER A 586 20.38 -24.15 35.35
CA SER A 586 20.29 -24.95 34.12
C SER A 586 21.63 -25.39 33.52
N GLY A 587 22.79 -25.17 34.15
CA GLY A 587 24.10 -25.71 33.70
C GLY A 587 24.45 -25.43 32.22
N SER A 588 23.67 -24.62 31.54
CA SER A 588 23.91 -24.22 30.16
C SER A 588 24.93 -23.07 30.20
N GLY A 589 26.12 -23.31 29.73
CA GLY A 589 27.38 -22.58 29.68
C GLY A 589 27.41 -21.06 29.50
N ASP A 590 26.46 -20.33 30.05
CA ASP A 590 26.41 -18.87 30.03
C ASP A 590 26.96 -18.21 31.31
N PHE A 591 27.24 -19.01 32.36
CA PHE A 591 27.99 -18.54 33.52
C PHE A 591 29.41 -19.07 33.42
N ASP A 592 30.34 -18.25 32.96
CA ASP A 592 31.76 -18.55 32.94
C ASP A 592 32.27 -18.87 34.36
N GLU A 593 32.66 -20.15 34.62
CA GLU A 593 33.47 -20.54 35.78
C GLU A 593 34.84 -19.83 35.85
N ALA A 594 35.15 -18.95 34.89
CA ALA A 594 36.43 -18.23 34.80
C ALA A 594 36.61 -17.12 35.86
N ALA A 595 35.53 -16.66 36.52
CA ALA A 595 35.64 -15.62 37.56
C ALA A 595 35.93 -16.15 38.96
N MET A 596 35.90 -17.48 39.21
CA MET A 596 36.18 -18.06 40.54
C MET A 596 37.51 -18.80 40.69
N LYS A 597 38.40 -18.79 39.71
CA LYS A 597 39.75 -19.37 39.80
C LYS A 597 40.83 -18.33 39.55
N GLY A 598 40.81 -17.26 40.28
CA GLY A 598 41.83 -16.19 40.31
C GLY A 598 42.15 -15.77 41.74
N GLY A 599 42.50 -16.74 42.57
CA GLY A 599 42.93 -16.52 43.92
C GLY A 599 43.72 -17.73 44.44
N ASP A 600 44.95 -17.83 44.02
CA ASP A 600 46.11 -18.37 44.76
C ASP A 600 47.38 -17.85 44.08
#